data_af74cc528a43ce950905711c38b6a22b
#
_entry.id   af74cc528a43ce950905711c38b6a22b
#
_cell.length_a   1.000
_cell.length_b   1.000
_cell.length_c   1.000
_cell.angle_alpha   90.00
_cell.angle_beta   90.00
_cell.angle_gamma   90.00
#
_symmetry.space_group_name_H-M   'P 1'
#
loop_
_entity.id
_entity.type
_entity.pdbx_description
1 polymer ?
#
loop_
_entity_poly.entity_id
_entity_poly.type
_entity_poly.pdbx_seq_one_letter_code
_entity_poly.pdbx_strand_id
1 'polypeptide(L)'
;MFVDDGVSASIPLWARPAGKELNSHIHDEGIRHIIAVKMDRLFRDVQDLLTTVDELRKEEINLHLLEYNGATLDTSSAMGRFFLTVIGGIAELERRQVSERTKFAIEYKKSECKAFTGAIYGWDRDGDDLAPNWHEQSFIDYMRDLYFGYGLSAYSIAKVMNDCGETGKLGGKWRSSNVLRTIRYEFHEEREKFEKPEWWKKAPFHDTVPWGTTEFLDLYPDPGTRIRASIS
;
A
#
# COMPACT_ATOMS: atom_id res chain seq x y z
N MET A 1 -13.48 2.26 -41.19
CA MET A 1 -12.13 1.87 -40.72
C MET A 1 -11.68 2.97 -39.80
N PHE A 2 -11.29 2.64 -38.57
CA PHE A 2 -10.86 3.60 -37.54
C PHE A 2 -9.35 3.51 -37.41
N VAL A 3 -8.65 4.64 -37.43
CA VAL A 3 -7.17 4.69 -37.41
C VAL A 3 -6.73 5.80 -36.46
N ASP A 4 -5.93 5.45 -35.47
CA ASP A 4 -5.23 6.40 -34.60
C ASP A 4 -3.78 6.54 -35.09
N ASP A 5 -3.52 7.53 -35.93
CA ASP A 5 -2.17 7.77 -36.45
C ASP A 5 -1.32 8.48 -35.37
N GLY A 6 -0.16 7.90 -35.07
CA GLY A 6 0.78 8.43 -34.07
C GLY A 6 0.31 8.35 -32.60
N VAL A 7 -0.81 7.73 -32.30
CA VAL A 7 -1.32 7.57 -30.92
C VAL A 7 -0.70 6.33 -30.26
N SER A 8 -0.13 6.50 -29.06
CA SER A 8 0.50 5.42 -28.30
C SER A 8 -0.53 4.42 -27.78
N ALA A 9 -0.22 3.12 -27.85
CA ALA A 9 -1.00 2.06 -27.23
C ALA A 9 -1.04 2.14 -25.69
N SER A 10 -0.21 2.98 -25.06
CA SER A 10 -0.28 3.25 -23.61
C SER A 10 -1.54 4.00 -23.18
N ILE A 11 -2.22 4.66 -24.14
CA ILE A 11 -3.54 5.27 -23.91
C ILE A 11 -4.59 4.15 -24.08
N PRO A 12 -5.52 3.93 -23.13
CA PRO A 12 -6.58 2.94 -23.26
C PRO A 12 -7.38 3.11 -24.56
N LEU A 13 -7.81 2.01 -25.18
CA LEU A 13 -8.50 2.01 -26.47
C LEU A 13 -9.63 3.05 -26.53
N TRP A 14 -10.52 3.05 -25.56
CA TRP A 14 -11.68 3.95 -25.52
C TRP A 14 -11.36 5.41 -25.18
N ALA A 15 -10.15 5.71 -24.78
CA ALA A 15 -9.69 7.09 -24.55
C ALA A 15 -9.07 7.74 -25.79
N ARG A 16 -8.73 6.94 -26.81
CA ARG A 16 -8.15 7.41 -28.09
C ARG A 16 -9.21 8.06 -28.99
N PRO A 17 -8.83 8.98 -29.88
CA PRO A 17 -9.79 9.61 -30.80
C PRO A 17 -10.58 8.59 -31.64
N ALA A 18 -9.89 7.71 -32.36
CA ALA A 18 -10.57 6.70 -33.18
C ALA A 18 -11.29 5.62 -32.33
N GLY A 19 -10.81 5.34 -31.11
CA GLY A 19 -11.47 4.46 -30.18
C GLY A 19 -12.81 5.02 -29.69
N LYS A 20 -12.89 6.32 -29.41
CA LYS A 20 -14.16 7.00 -29.09
C LYS A 20 -15.15 6.97 -30.22
N GLU A 21 -14.68 7.24 -31.45
CA GLU A 21 -15.48 7.18 -32.65
C GLU A 21 -16.01 5.76 -32.89
N LEU A 22 -15.15 4.73 -32.75
CA LEU A 22 -15.56 3.33 -32.81
C LEU A 22 -16.62 3.01 -31.77
N ASN A 23 -16.46 3.47 -30.54
CA ASN A 23 -17.44 3.23 -29.46
C ASN A 23 -18.83 3.82 -29.81
N SER A 24 -18.87 5.04 -30.37
CA SER A 24 -20.12 5.63 -30.84
C SER A 24 -20.78 4.78 -31.92
N HIS A 25 -20.02 4.37 -32.94
CA HIS A 25 -20.54 3.52 -34.03
C HIS A 25 -21.01 2.13 -33.56
N ILE A 26 -20.38 1.56 -32.53
CA ILE A 26 -20.85 0.32 -31.90
C ILE A 26 -22.29 0.47 -31.43
N HIS A 27 -22.59 1.53 -30.75
CA HIS A 27 -23.94 1.78 -30.18
C HIS A 27 -24.94 2.24 -31.25
N ASP A 28 -24.52 3.09 -32.17
CA ASP A 28 -25.41 3.68 -33.19
C ASP A 28 -25.76 2.69 -34.32
N GLU A 29 -24.81 1.87 -34.75
CA GLU A 29 -24.96 0.95 -35.89
C GLU A 29 -25.14 -0.54 -35.49
N GLY A 30 -25.09 -0.84 -34.19
CA GLY A 30 -25.24 -2.20 -33.69
C GLY A 30 -24.12 -3.15 -34.11
N ILE A 31 -22.88 -2.68 -34.14
CA ILE A 31 -21.69 -3.47 -34.52
C ILE A 31 -21.50 -4.62 -33.53
N ARG A 32 -21.33 -5.85 -34.06
CA ARG A 32 -21.12 -7.05 -33.26
C ARG A 32 -19.74 -7.68 -33.42
N HIS A 33 -18.95 -7.21 -34.37
CA HIS A 33 -17.60 -7.73 -34.62
C HIS A 33 -16.61 -6.60 -34.83
N ILE A 34 -15.50 -6.64 -34.11
CA ILE A 34 -14.35 -5.75 -34.27
C ILE A 34 -13.19 -6.58 -34.80
N ILE A 35 -12.55 -6.12 -35.85
CA ILE A 35 -11.40 -6.79 -36.45
C ILE A 35 -10.17 -5.88 -36.29
N ALA A 36 -9.11 -6.41 -35.74
CA ALA A 36 -7.84 -5.73 -35.64
C ALA A 36 -6.69 -6.58 -36.16
N VAL A 37 -5.66 -5.95 -36.75
CA VAL A 37 -4.55 -6.68 -37.33
C VAL A 37 -3.63 -7.23 -36.25
N LYS A 38 -3.19 -6.39 -35.30
CA LYS A 38 -2.20 -6.76 -34.30
C LYS A 38 -2.62 -6.32 -32.91
N MET A 39 -2.35 -7.18 -31.92
CA MET A 39 -2.65 -6.94 -30.53
C MET A 39 -1.88 -5.73 -29.97
N ASP A 40 -0.59 -5.63 -30.25
CA ASP A 40 0.32 -4.58 -29.76
C ASP A 40 -0.03 -3.17 -30.26
N ARG A 41 -0.88 -3.08 -31.28
CA ARG A 41 -1.41 -1.80 -31.77
C ARG A 41 -2.65 -1.34 -30.99
N LEU A 42 -3.46 -2.29 -30.54
CA LEU A 42 -4.67 -1.97 -29.78
C LEU A 42 -4.40 -1.87 -28.29
N PHE A 43 -3.63 -2.78 -27.73
CA PHE A 43 -3.49 -2.97 -26.29
C PHE A 43 -2.03 -2.74 -25.86
N ARG A 44 -1.89 -2.11 -24.70
CA ARG A 44 -0.59 -1.90 -24.06
C ARG A 44 0.03 -3.20 -23.56
N ASP A 45 -0.81 -4.04 -22.98
CA ASP A 45 -0.42 -5.29 -22.37
C ASP A 45 -1.60 -6.30 -22.38
N VAL A 46 -1.33 -7.50 -21.89
CA VAL A 46 -2.33 -8.58 -21.82
C VAL A 46 -3.50 -8.23 -20.90
N GLN A 47 -3.25 -7.47 -19.84
CA GLN A 47 -4.31 -7.06 -18.91
C GLN A 47 -5.32 -6.11 -19.58
N ASP A 48 -4.82 -5.17 -20.36
CA ASP A 48 -5.63 -4.24 -21.16
C ASP A 48 -6.50 -4.99 -22.18
N LEU A 49 -5.91 -5.98 -22.88
CA LEU A 49 -6.64 -6.89 -23.77
C LEU A 49 -7.78 -7.61 -23.02
N LEU A 50 -7.48 -8.27 -21.90
CA LEU A 50 -8.46 -9.06 -21.16
C LEU A 50 -9.62 -8.19 -20.65
N THR A 51 -9.30 -7.01 -20.12
CA THR A 51 -10.30 -6.06 -19.64
C THR A 51 -11.23 -5.61 -20.77
N THR A 52 -10.64 -5.23 -21.92
CA THR A 52 -11.42 -4.79 -23.08
C THR A 52 -12.26 -5.90 -23.67
N VAL A 53 -11.73 -7.15 -23.76
CA VAL A 53 -12.53 -8.30 -24.22
C VAL A 53 -13.68 -8.60 -23.29
N ASP A 54 -13.51 -8.48 -21.98
CA ASP A 54 -14.59 -8.67 -21.01
C ASP A 54 -15.67 -7.57 -21.12
N GLU A 55 -15.27 -6.33 -21.40
CA GLU A 55 -16.21 -5.23 -21.67
C GLU A 55 -17.01 -5.49 -22.95
N LEU A 56 -16.33 -5.79 -24.05
CA LEU A 56 -16.96 -6.10 -25.34
C LEU A 56 -17.92 -7.29 -25.24
N ARG A 57 -17.55 -8.33 -24.48
CA ARG A 57 -18.40 -9.50 -24.26
C ARG A 57 -19.70 -9.19 -23.54
N LYS A 58 -19.70 -8.25 -22.58
CA LYS A 58 -20.92 -7.81 -21.90
C LYS A 58 -21.90 -7.15 -22.86
N GLU A 59 -21.39 -6.55 -23.93
CA GLU A 59 -22.17 -5.92 -25.00
C GLU A 59 -22.41 -6.86 -26.20
N GLU A 60 -22.07 -8.15 -26.06
CA GLU A 60 -22.15 -9.17 -27.12
C GLU A 60 -21.33 -8.85 -28.37
N ILE A 61 -20.18 -8.19 -28.20
CA ILE A 61 -19.27 -7.81 -29.27
C ILE A 61 -18.06 -8.77 -29.27
N ASN A 62 -17.70 -9.27 -30.42
CA ASN A 62 -16.58 -10.20 -30.61
C ASN A 62 -15.38 -9.48 -31.20
N LEU A 63 -14.21 -9.71 -30.61
CA LEU A 63 -12.93 -9.20 -31.13
C LEU A 63 -12.20 -10.29 -31.91
N HIS A 64 -11.75 -9.95 -33.13
CA HIS A 64 -10.92 -10.80 -33.99
C HIS A 64 -9.55 -10.14 -34.18
N LEU A 65 -8.49 -10.81 -33.73
CA LEU A 65 -7.11 -10.39 -33.95
C LEU A 65 -6.53 -11.27 -35.07
N LEU A 66 -6.14 -10.65 -36.21
CA LEU A 66 -5.69 -11.38 -37.39
C LEU A 66 -4.26 -11.91 -37.27
N GLU A 67 -3.40 -11.18 -36.55
CA GLU A 67 -2.00 -11.58 -36.32
C GLU A 67 -1.71 -11.63 -34.81
N TYR A 68 -1.96 -12.78 -34.19
CA TYR A 68 -1.54 -13.06 -32.83
C TYR A 68 -0.60 -14.27 -32.82
N ASN A 69 0.70 -14.06 -32.60
CA ASN A 69 1.72 -15.12 -32.61
C ASN A 69 1.63 -16.04 -33.84
N GLY A 70 1.33 -15.49 -35.01
CA GLY A 70 1.23 -16.23 -36.27
C GLY A 70 -0.12 -16.94 -36.50
N ALA A 71 -1.11 -16.71 -35.68
CA ALA A 71 -2.45 -17.26 -35.80
C ALA A 71 -3.53 -16.18 -35.63
N THR A 72 -4.73 -16.44 -36.09
CA THR A 72 -5.91 -15.60 -35.86
C THR A 72 -6.55 -15.97 -34.53
N LEU A 73 -6.75 -14.99 -33.66
CA LEU A 73 -7.47 -15.14 -32.39
C LEU A 73 -8.90 -14.61 -32.55
N ASP A 74 -9.88 -15.48 -32.48
CA ASP A 74 -11.30 -15.14 -32.43
C ASP A 74 -11.82 -15.34 -30.99
N THR A 75 -12.16 -14.22 -30.31
CA THR A 75 -12.60 -14.26 -28.91
C THR A 75 -14.00 -14.89 -28.72
N SER A 76 -14.77 -15.06 -29.80
CA SER A 76 -16.08 -15.75 -29.77
C SER A 76 -15.94 -17.25 -29.71
N SER A 77 -14.85 -17.80 -30.26
CA SER A 77 -14.63 -19.25 -30.35
C SER A 77 -14.29 -19.86 -28.99
N ALA A 78 -14.59 -21.16 -28.83
CA ALA A 78 -14.21 -21.92 -27.63
C ALA A 78 -12.68 -21.92 -27.42
N MET A 79 -11.90 -22.02 -28.52
CA MET A 79 -10.45 -22.00 -28.49
C MET A 79 -9.93 -20.62 -28.12
N GLY A 80 -10.50 -19.53 -28.65
CA GLY A 80 -10.14 -18.17 -28.30
C GLY A 80 -10.39 -17.86 -26.81
N ARG A 81 -11.52 -18.29 -26.28
CA ARG A 81 -11.82 -18.15 -24.84
C ARG A 81 -10.85 -18.95 -23.96
N PHE A 82 -10.56 -20.19 -24.32
CA PHE A 82 -9.55 -20.98 -23.62
C PHE A 82 -8.18 -20.28 -23.63
N PHE A 83 -7.77 -19.78 -24.77
CA PHE A 83 -6.50 -19.08 -24.93
C PHE A 83 -6.43 -17.81 -24.06
N LEU A 84 -7.46 -16.98 -24.05
CA LEU A 84 -7.55 -15.81 -23.18
C LEU A 84 -7.48 -16.20 -21.70
N THR A 85 -8.10 -17.30 -21.29
CA THR A 85 -8.01 -17.81 -19.92
C THR A 85 -6.59 -18.19 -19.55
N VAL A 86 -5.87 -18.89 -20.44
CA VAL A 86 -4.47 -19.29 -20.21
C VAL A 86 -3.58 -18.05 -20.11
N ILE A 87 -3.70 -17.08 -21.02
CA ILE A 87 -2.93 -15.84 -20.98
C ILE A 87 -3.22 -15.03 -19.71
N GLY A 88 -4.48 -14.95 -19.31
CA GLY A 88 -4.89 -14.33 -18.05
C GLY A 88 -4.26 -14.98 -16.83
N GLY A 89 -4.21 -16.31 -16.82
CA GLY A 89 -3.54 -17.08 -15.78
C GLY A 89 -2.02 -16.80 -15.71
N ILE A 90 -1.37 -16.72 -16.87
CA ILE A 90 0.08 -16.37 -16.95
C ILE A 90 0.32 -14.96 -16.43
N ALA A 91 -0.46 -13.97 -16.86
CA ALA A 91 -0.32 -12.58 -16.42
C ALA A 91 -0.53 -12.44 -14.90
N GLU A 92 -1.48 -13.18 -14.33
CA GLU A 92 -1.68 -13.20 -12.88
C GLU A 92 -0.53 -13.89 -12.13
N LEU A 93 0.02 -14.98 -12.69
CA LEU A 93 1.19 -15.66 -12.13
C LEU A 93 2.41 -14.73 -12.10
N GLU A 94 2.70 -14.02 -13.19
CA GLU A 94 3.80 -13.05 -13.25
C GLU A 94 3.63 -11.94 -12.21
N ARG A 95 2.41 -11.39 -12.06
CA ARG A 95 2.12 -10.36 -11.05
C ARG A 95 2.36 -10.87 -9.63
N ARG A 96 1.94 -12.11 -9.32
CA ARG A 96 2.19 -12.73 -8.02
C ARG A 96 3.68 -12.94 -7.76
N GLN A 97 4.42 -13.44 -8.73
CA GLN A 97 5.87 -13.62 -8.61
C GLN A 97 6.61 -12.29 -8.35
N VAL A 98 6.24 -11.20 -9.05
CA VAL A 98 6.80 -9.86 -8.80
C VAL A 98 6.48 -9.39 -7.38
N SER A 99 5.23 -9.58 -6.93
CA SER A 99 4.82 -9.23 -5.56
C SER A 99 5.60 -10.02 -4.50
N GLU A 100 5.77 -11.32 -4.69
CA GLU A 100 6.54 -12.19 -3.79
C GLU A 100 8.01 -11.77 -3.74
N ARG A 101 8.66 -11.56 -4.89
CA ARG A 101 10.05 -11.07 -4.94
C ARG A 101 10.20 -9.74 -4.21
N THR A 102 9.23 -8.83 -4.37
CA THR A 102 9.26 -7.53 -3.67
C THR A 102 9.12 -7.72 -2.16
N LYS A 103 8.22 -8.61 -1.70
CA LYS A 103 8.10 -8.94 -0.27
C LYS A 103 9.38 -9.50 0.30
N PHE A 104 9.98 -10.50 -0.36
CA PHE A 104 11.25 -11.07 0.05
C PHE A 104 12.38 -10.04 0.13
N ALA A 105 12.48 -9.16 -0.88
CA ALA A 105 13.47 -8.09 -0.88
C ALA A 105 13.27 -7.11 0.29
N ILE A 106 12.02 -6.77 0.63
CA ILE A 106 11.70 -5.91 1.77
C ILE A 106 12.01 -6.62 3.09
N GLU A 107 11.65 -7.89 3.24
CA GLU A 107 11.95 -8.69 4.44
C GLU A 107 13.46 -8.83 4.66
N TYR A 108 14.21 -9.13 3.59
CA TYR A 108 15.66 -9.16 3.64
C TYR A 108 16.24 -7.80 4.07
N LYS A 109 15.77 -6.69 3.48
CA LYS A 109 16.23 -5.36 3.88
C LYS A 109 15.90 -5.03 5.33
N LYS A 110 14.76 -5.47 5.85
CA LYS A 110 14.41 -5.32 7.26
C LYS A 110 15.37 -6.13 8.16
N SER A 111 15.62 -7.39 7.84
CA SER A 111 16.51 -8.23 8.65
C SER A 111 17.95 -7.71 8.68
N GLU A 112 18.40 -7.02 7.65
CA GLU A 112 19.72 -6.40 7.57
C GLU A 112 19.71 -4.91 8.00
N CYS A 113 18.61 -4.41 8.56
CA CYS A 113 18.43 -3.00 8.92
C CYS A 113 18.79 -2.04 7.77
N LYS A 114 18.47 -2.42 6.53
CA LYS A 114 18.63 -1.59 5.33
C LYS A 114 17.40 -0.72 5.08
N ALA A 115 17.59 0.41 4.42
CA ALA A 115 16.48 1.28 4.04
C ALA A 115 15.57 0.60 3.02
N PHE A 116 14.31 0.36 3.38
CA PHE A 116 13.29 -0.31 2.57
C PHE A 116 12.03 0.53 2.34
N THR A 117 11.90 1.63 3.06
CA THR A 117 10.77 2.57 2.94
C THR A 117 11.25 4.00 3.23
N GLY A 118 10.34 4.96 3.21
CA GLY A 118 10.61 6.33 3.63
C GLY A 118 10.94 6.47 5.11
N ALA A 119 10.70 7.65 5.67
CA ALA A 119 11.01 7.93 7.08
C ALA A 119 10.20 7.04 8.04
N ILE A 120 10.89 6.36 8.95
CA ILE A 120 10.31 5.53 10.00
C ILE A 120 10.62 6.20 11.35
N TYR A 121 9.59 6.49 12.15
CA TYR A 121 9.79 7.01 13.51
C TYR A 121 10.54 5.95 14.35
N GLY A 122 11.55 6.37 15.09
CA GLY A 122 12.45 5.50 15.83
C GLY A 122 13.72 5.09 15.09
N TRP A 123 13.87 5.48 13.81
CA TRP A 123 15.01 5.09 12.98
C TRP A 123 15.56 6.27 12.18
N ASP A 124 16.88 6.43 12.19
CA ASP A 124 17.59 7.35 11.33
C ASP A 124 18.19 6.61 10.14
N ARG A 125 18.26 7.28 9.01
CA ARG A 125 18.84 6.74 7.80
C ARG A 125 20.25 7.27 7.60
N ASP A 126 21.21 6.35 7.46
CA ASP A 126 22.59 6.64 7.09
C ASP A 126 22.89 5.93 5.76
N GLY A 127 22.83 6.67 4.66
CA GLY A 127 22.95 6.11 3.32
C GLY A 127 21.86 5.06 3.02
N ASP A 128 22.27 3.79 2.92
CA ASP A 128 21.36 2.64 2.71
C ASP A 128 21.08 1.87 4.01
N ASP A 129 21.65 2.28 5.12
CA ASP A 129 21.48 1.66 6.43
C ASP A 129 20.45 2.40 7.28
N LEU A 130 19.85 1.69 8.24
CA LEU A 130 18.97 2.24 9.28
C LEU A 130 19.63 2.01 10.64
N ALA A 131 19.77 3.08 11.40
CA ALA A 131 20.24 3.06 12.78
C ALA A 131 19.11 3.47 13.74
N PRO A 132 19.02 2.90 14.96
CA PRO A 132 18.02 3.32 15.92
C PRO A 132 18.23 4.79 16.34
N ASN A 133 17.20 5.60 16.21
CA ASN A 133 17.14 6.87 16.91
C ASN A 133 16.68 6.62 18.34
N TRP A 134 17.63 6.55 19.27
CA TRP A 134 17.35 6.15 20.65
C TRP A 134 16.41 7.10 21.38
N HIS A 135 16.39 8.37 21.02
CA HIS A 135 15.42 9.32 21.56
C HIS A 135 13.98 8.95 21.12
N GLU A 136 13.77 8.78 19.83
CA GLU A 136 12.46 8.38 19.29
C GLU A 136 12.05 6.96 19.75
N GLN A 137 13.04 6.06 19.91
CA GLN A 137 12.77 4.71 20.43
C GLN A 137 12.28 4.75 21.90
N SER A 138 12.78 5.70 22.71
CA SER A 138 12.28 5.87 24.08
C SER A 138 10.82 6.31 24.11
N PHE A 139 10.40 7.15 23.19
CA PHE A 139 8.99 7.52 23.04
C PHE A 139 8.12 6.37 22.54
N ILE A 140 8.67 5.46 21.73
CA ILE A 140 7.93 4.26 21.32
C ILE A 140 7.65 3.37 22.53
N ASP A 141 8.65 3.14 23.38
CA ASP A 141 8.46 2.38 24.62
C ASP A 141 7.47 3.08 25.52
N TYR A 142 7.56 4.38 25.66
CA TYR A 142 6.61 5.20 26.39
C TYR A 142 5.17 5.03 25.89
N MET A 143 4.94 5.18 24.60
CA MET A 143 3.62 4.96 24.01
C MET A 143 3.12 3.53 24.21
N ARG A 144 4.01 2.52 24.15
CA ARG A 144 3.68 1.11 24.41
C ARG A 144 3.25 0.89 25.84
N ASP A 145 3.97 1.45 26.79
CA ASP A 145 3.62 1.36 28.21
C ASP A 145 2.27 2.03 28.50
N LEU A 146 2.03 3.22 27.94
CA LEU A 146 0.73 3.89 28.08
C LEU A 146 -0.41 3.05 27.48
N TYR A 147 -0.20 2.42 26.35
CA TYR A 147 -1.23 1.65 25.65
C TYR A 147 -1.46 0.28 26.29
N PHE A 148 -0.40 -0.52 26.45
CA PHE A 148 -0.49 -1.91 26.91
C PHE A 148 -0.46 -2.04 28.44
N GLY A 149 0.29 -1.16 29.11
CA GLY A 149 0.44 -1.18 30.56
C GLY A 149 -0.71 -0.46 31.27
N TYR A 150 -1.00 0.77 30.87
CA TYR A 150 -2.01 1.61 31.53
C TYR A 150 -3.37 1.60 30.83
N GLY A 151 -3.49 1.03 29.65
CA GLY A 151 -4.75 0.91 28.90
C GLY A 151 -5.29 2.23 28.34
N LEU A 152 -4.41 3.24 28.11
CA LEU A 152 -4.84 4.49 27.51
C LEU A 152 -5.23 4.30 26.04
N SER A 153 -6.19 5.11 25.58
CA SER A 153 -6.55 5.11 24.16
C SER A 153 -5.45 5.74 23.30
N ALA A 154 -5.37 5.32 22.04
CA ALA A 154 -4.45 5.94 21.10
C ALA A 154 -4.70 7.45 20.89
N TYR A 155 -5.93 7.91 21.14
CA TYR A 155 -6.27 9.33 21.11
C TYR A 155 -5.63 10.09 22.27
N SER A 156 -5.76 9.57 23.50
CA SER A 156 -5.15 10.15 24.69
C SER A 156 -3.62 10.17 24.56
N ILE A 157 -3.01 9.08 24.06
CA ILE A 157 -1.57 8.99 23.83
C ILE A 157 -1.12 10.04 22.80
N ALA A 158 -1.83 10.19 21.67
CA ALA A 158 -1.52 11.22 20.69
C ALA A 158 -1.56 12.64 21.30
N LYS A 159 -2.51 12.90 22.20
CA LYS A 159 -2.58 14.18 22.92
C LYS A 159 -1.37 14.35 23.84
N VAL A 160 -1.01 13.34 24.62
CA VAL A 160 0.19 13.35 25.49
C VAL A 160 1.44 13.70 24.68
N MET A 161 1.66 13.00 23.57
CA MET A 161 2.83 13.24 22.71
C MET A 161 2.89 14.66 22.15
N ASN A 162 1.75 15.20 21.72
CA ASN A 162 1.65 16.56 21.23
C ASN A 162 1.85 17.62 22.33
N ASP A 163 1.35 17.37 23.54
CA ASP A 163 1.46 18.27 24.70
C ASP A 163 2.91 18.30 25.23
N CYS A 164 3.63 17.16 25.11
CA CYS A 164 5.08 17.09 25.37
C CYS A 164 5.93 17.77 24.28
N GLY A 165 5.32 18.23 23.18
CA GLY A 165 6.03 18.84 22.06
C GLY A 165 6.71 17.85 21.13
N GLU A 166 6.47 16.53 21.32
CA GLU A 166 7.07 15.51 20.48
C GLU A 166 6.33 15.43 19.14
N THR A 167 7.08 15.33 18.05
CA THR A 167 6.54 15.29 16.69
C THR A 167 6.82 13.95 16.02
N GLY A 168 6.01 13.60 15.02
CA GLY A 168 6.34 12.47 14.17
C GLY A 168 7.60 12.73 13.35
N LYS A 169 8.19 11.68 12.76
CA LYS A 169 9.49 11.70 12.03
C LYS A 169 9.64 12.83 11.00
N LEU A 170 8.56 13.31 10.42
CA LEU A 170 8.54 14.40 9.45
C LEU A 170 7.99 15.72 10.05
N GLY A 171 8.02 15.88 11.37
CA GLY A 171 7.59 17.11 12.06
C GLY A 171 6.06 17.25 12.19
N GLY A 172 5.28 16.26 11.79
CA GLY A 172 3.82 16.29 11.89
C GLY A 172 3.31 15.95 13.30
N LYS A 173 2.12 16.49 13.66
CA LYS A 173 1.45 16.15 14.92
C LYS A 173 1.04 14.69 14.99
N TRP A 174 1.07 14.12 16.19
CA TRP A 174 0.56 12.79 16.46
C TRP A 174 -0.96 12.73 16.33
N ARG A 175 -1.43 11.61 15.76
CA ARG A 175 -2.84 11.23 15.63
C ARG A 175 -2.99 9.78 16.09
N SER A 176 -4.19 9.38 16.48
CA SER A 176 -4.46 8.00 16.94
C SER A 176 -3.97 6.93 15.96
N SER A 177 -4.16 7.14 14.66
CA SER A 177 -3.72 6.21 13.62
C SER A 177 -2.20 6.06 13.57
N ASN A 178 -1.45 7.16 13.77
CA ASN A 178 0.01 7.13 13.78
C ASN A 178 0.54 6.44 15.04
N VAL A 179 -0.06 6.70 16.21
CA VAL A 179 0.27 6.02 17.46
C VAL A 179 0.11 4.51 17.29
N LEU A 180 -1.08 4.03 16.86
CA LEU A 180 -1.34 2.60 16.68
C LEU A 180 -0.38 1.94 15.68
N ARG A 181 -0.09 2.62 14.59
CA ARG A 181 0.88 2.13 13.59
C ARG A 181 2.28 2.00 14.19
N THR A 182 2.72 2.99 14.95
CA THR A 182 4.06 3.01 15.55
C THR A 182 4.21 1.94 16.61
N ILE A 183 3.31 1.87 17.60
CA ILE A 183 3.44 0.92 18.71
C ILE A 183 3.33 -0.55 18.31
N ARG A 184 2.63 -0.84 17.19
CA ARG A 184 2.43 -2.19 16.66
C ARG A 184 3.44 -2.59 15.59
N TYR A 185 4.36 -1.70 15.24
CA TYR A 185 5.31 -1.98 14.17
C TYR A 185 6.44 -2.86 14.68
N GLU A 186 6.46 -4.12 14.25
CA GLU A 186 7.38 -5.15 14.69
C GLU A 186 8.86 -4.83 14.38
N PHE A 187 9.13 -4.05 13.33
CA PHE A 187 10.49 -3.67 12.96
C PHE A 187 11.24 -2.93 14.08
N HIS A 188 10.55 -2.34 15.06
CA HIS A 188 11.22 -1.72 16.21
C HIS A 188 12.00 -2.72 17.07
N GLU A 189 11.70 -4.01 16.99
CA GLU A 189 12.42 -5.07 17.70
C GLU A 189 13.84 -5.27 17.13
N GLU A 190 14.07 -4.93 15.87
CA GLU A 190 15.39 -4.99 15.23
C GLU A 190 16.45 -4.10 15.92
N ARG A 191 16.02 -3.11 16.71
CA ARG A 191 16.90 -2.28 17.54
C ARG A 191 17.73 -3.07 18.54
N GLU A 192 17.31 -4.28 18.94
CA GLU A 192 18.07 -5.16 19.84
C GLU A 192 19.39 -5.64 19.24
N LYS A 193 19.59 -5.47 17.94
CA LYS A 193 20.87 -5.74 17.25
C LYS A 193 21.92 -4.65 17.49
N PHE A 194 21.52 -3.51 18.04
CA PHE A 194 22.38 -2.35 18.26
C PHE A 194 22.68 -2.16 19.74
N GLU A 195 23.87 -1.64 20.03
CA GLU A 195 24.26 -1.33 21.40
C GLU A 195 23.43 -0.15 21.93
N LYS A 196 22.82 -0.36 23.10
CA LYS A 196 22.00 0.67 23.76
C LYS A 196 22.92 1.68 24.47
N PRO A 197 22.74 2.98 24.29
CA PRO A 197 23.53 3.98 25.00
C PRO A 197 23.27 3.92 26.51
N GLU A 198 24.26 4.30 27.31
CA GLU A 198 24.16 4.25 28.78
C GLU A 198 23.00 5.06 29.35
N TRP A 199 22.68 6.20 28.73
CA TRP A 199 21.56 7.05 29.13
C TRP A 199 20.18 6.40 28.89
N TRP A 200 20.09 5.42 27.98
CA TRP A 200 18.84 4.68 27.71
C TRP A 200 18.29 3.99 28.96
N LYS A 201 19.16 3.57 29.86
CA LYS A 201 18.78 2.91 31.12
C LYS A 201 18.13 3.87 32.12
N LYS A 202 18.24 5.19 31.85
CA LYS A 202 17.61 6.25 32.64
C LYS A 202 16.62 6.97 31.72
N ALA A 203 15.47 6.33 31.46
CA ALA A 203 14.44 6.94 30.62
C ALA A 203 14.06 8.32 31.16
N PRO A 204 14.13 9.39 30.35
CA PRO A 204 13.96 10.77 30.82
C PRO A 204 12.55 11.08 31.33
N PHE A 205 11.61 10.16 31.20
CA PHE A 205 10.19 10.34 31.53
C PHE A 205 9.79 9.78 32.88
N HIS A 206 10.66 9.01 33.56
CA HIS A 206 10.35 8.46 34.88
C HIS A 206 10.35 9.51 36.01
N ASP A 207 10.98 10.66 35.82
CA ASP A 207 11.20 11.63 36.91
C ASP A 207 10.27 12.85 36.87
N THR A 208 9.51 13.10 35.80
CA THR A 208 8.75 14.36 35.67
C THR A 208 7.25 14.25 35.84
N VAL A 209 6.65 13.09 35.61
CA VAL A 209 5.26 12.80 35.99
C VAL A 209 5.18 11.33 36.40
N PRO A 210 4.82 11.02 37.63
CA PRO A 210 4.68 9.65 38.09
C PRO A 210 3.54 8.98 37.30
N TRP A 211 3.90 7.99 36.52
CA TRP A 211 3.01 7.18 35.71
C TRP A 211 1.92 6.53 36.54
N GLY A 212 0.68 6.60 36.06
CA GLY A 212 -0.44 5.98 36.75
C GLY A 212 -0.87 6.68 38.04
N THR A 213 -0.37 7.87 38.34
CA THR A 213 -0.92 8.68 39.42
C THR A 213 -2.25 9.31 38.99
N THR A 214 -3.11 9.60 39.99
CA THR A 214 -4.40 10.27 39.77
C THR A 214 -4.21 11.59 39.00
N GLU A 215 -3.14 12.32 39.29
CA GLU A 215 -2.76 13.57 38.63
C GLU A 215 -2.49 13.40 37.13
N PHE A 216 -1.82 12.31 36.73
CA PHE A 216 -1.58 12.00 35.32
C PHE A 216 -2.88 11.66 34.60
N LEU A 217 -3.76 10.87 35.21
CA LEU A 217 -5.06 10.47 34.63
C LEU A 217 -6.03 11.65 34.56
N ASP A 218 -5.92 12.63 35.44
CA ASP A 218 -6.71 13.88 35.41
C ASP A 218 -6.26 14.82 34.27
N LEU A 219 -4.95 14.88 33.99
CA LEU A 219 -4.41 15.65 32.85
C LEU A 219 -4.78 15.04 31.48
N TYR A 220 -4.89 13.69 31.41
CA TYR A 220 -5.16 12.96 30.18
C TYR A 220 -6.35 12.00 30.34
N PRO A 221 -7.57 12.53 30.56
CA PRO A 221 -8.75 11.70 30.80
C PRO A 221 -9.10 10.87 29.56
N ASP A 222 -9.02 9.54 29.72
CA ASP A 222 -9.52 8.59 28.74
C ASP A 222 -10.94 8.16 29.16
N PRO A 223 -11.95 8.23 28.27
CA PRO A 223 -13.30 7.75 28.57
C PRO A 223 -13.35 6.29 29.05
N GLY A 224 -12.41 5.45 28.55
CA GLY A 224 -12.30 4.06 28.99
C GLY A 224 -11.71 3.87 30.41
N THR A 225 -10.88 4.79 30.87
CA THR A 225 -10.22 4.72 32.18
C THR A 225 -11.19 5.10 33.29
N ARG A 226 -12.13 6.02 33.02
CA ARG A 226 -13.20 6.39 34.00
C ARG A 226 -14.11 5.22 34.34
N ILE A 227 -14.38 4.33 33.39
CA ILE A 227 -15.22 3.14 33.62
C ILE A 227 -14.49 2.12 34.48
N ARG A 228 -13.18 1.96 34.41
CA ARG A 228 -12.39 1.02 35.19
C ARG A 228 -12.19 1.51 36.66
N ALA A 229 -11.99 2.80 36.84
CA ALA A 229 -11.87 3.39 38.19
C ALA A 229 -13.17 3.39 38.99
N SER A 230 -14.32 3.29 38.32
CA SER A 230 -15.63 3.20 38.98
C SER A 230 -16.08 1.78 39.32
N ILE A 231 -15.29 0.74 38.97
CA ILE A 231 -15.57 -0.69 39.21
C ILE A 231 -14.65 -1.27 40.30
N SER A 232 -13.65 -0.52 40.77
CA SER A 232 -12.78 -0.85 41.90
C SER A 232 -13.16 -0.07 43.14
#